data_9625fdfcba71dcb15a7745cb46c62556
#
_entry.id   9625fdfcba71dcb15a7745cb46c62556
#
_cell.length_a   1.000
_cell.length_b   1.000
_cell.length_c   1.000
_cell.angle_alpha   90.00
_cell.angle_beta   90.00
_cell.angle_gamma   90.00
#
_symmetry.space_group_name_H-M   'P 1'
#
loop_
_entity.id
_entity.type
_entity.pdbx_description
1 polymer ?
#
loop_
_entity_poly.entity_id
_entity_poly.type
_entity_poly.pdbx_seq_one_letter_code
_entity_poly.pdbx_strand_id
1 'polypeptide(L)'
;MAGGRGPDPVVQQIAFLSAVIAIGVCWPLVRLQIPIDSRFAFADLVREHWAHRDHLEPWIEQRWAWLAAHSYHLWFALAALPGVIAVSIVQGVDRRTAWPLVHAPLGWAAGAVLGYMLYGSFRTDSWPLAVMMPATFAFLGGAIAARLAAWPRKIKHLRGTRVRMFTGGRGARLRARVVGGVTLAGVPLSREDETMHVAAIGATGSGKSTALRGLMADAIRRGDRQVVADPDGASMSAFFSPGDIILNPFDQRCARWDLLGEIERPSDYAFLAQSLLPHLGTGDHDQWISYAQQLLAGAMENFVTLQLGNSGDFAAMLAGASLSELKQLCAGTPAARYFEEGGERMLASILGTLSPAIGHLRVISAVKGEPFTIRRWIRGGAGSLWMPYAANQVAAVKGLISCWMNIAILETLSLEPARDRRIWFHIDELDALGRIEGLKDAQARLRKFGGCVAVGFQSFAQVKAVYGEGAHAIIENCGNLLLLRSGTSDGGGTAKLASDLIGGREVERDDISHSRTRGRFASRSMSMQTKRTVEDAAFTSEIMQLANREGYVKRATSSRWLKIRFPYVDYHERIQRFETANSGVGPLA
;
A
#
# COMPACT_ATOMS: atom_id res chain seq x y z
N MET A 1 43.45 13.94 4.35
CA MET A 1 43.81 13.53 5.72
C MET A 1 42.55 13.01 6.42
N ALA A 2 42.32 11.71 6.36
CA ALA A 2 41.19 11.08 7.05
C ALA A 2 41.67 10.62 8.44
N GLY A 3 41.33 11.38 9.45
CA GLY A 3 41.56 11.00 10.84
C GLY A 3 40.83 9.71 11.17
N GLY A 4 41.57 8.62 11.29
CA GLY A 4 41.06 7.35 11.79
C GLY A 4 40.52 7.57 13.20
N ARG A 5 39.19 7.54 13.37
CA ARG A 5 38.59 7.45 14.70
C ARG A 5 38.99 6.09 15.28
N GLY A 6 39.73 6.13 16.38
CA GLY A 6 40.05 4.94 17.16
C GLY A 6 38.78 4.18 17.56
N PRO A 7 38.91 2.94 18.03
CA PRO A 7 37.77 2.14 18.47
C PRO A 7 36.95 2.91 19.51
N ASP A 8 35.64 2.71 19.46
CA ASP A 8 34.68 3.36 20.37
C ASP A 8 35.15 3.20 21.82
N PRO A 9 35.31 4.30 22.60
CA PRO A 9 35.78 4.24 23.98
C PRO A 9 34.97 3.30 24.86
N VAL A 10 33.67 3.10 24.57
CA VAL A 10 32.80 2.14 25.26
C VAL A 10 33.26 0.71 24.99
N VAL A 11 33.66 0.39 23.76
CA VAL A 11 34.19 -0.94 23.40
C VAL A 11 35.52 -1.20 24.09
N GLN A 12 36.37 -0.19 24.18
CA GLN A 12 37.66 -0.31 24.92
C GLN A 12 37.45 -0.52 26.41
N GLN A 13 36.50 0.21 27.02
CA GLN A 13 36.19 0.05 28.45
C GLN A 13 35.59 -1.33 28.75
N ILE A 14 34.63 -1.81 27.93
CA ILE A 14 34.03 -3.12 28.12
C ILE A 14 35.08 -4.24 27.90
N ALA A 15 35.96 -4.08 26.90
CA ALA A 15 37.04 -5.02 26.63
C ALA A 15 38.04 -5.08 27.78
N PHE A 16 38.41 -3.90 28.31
CA PHE A 16 39.31 -3.80 29.48
C PHE A 16 38.69 -4.42 30.73
N LEU A 17 37.40 -4.11 31.01
CA LEU A 17 36.70 -4.68 32.17
C LEU A 17 36.59 -6.23 32.06
N SER A 18 36.28 -6.73 30.87
CA SER A 18 36.20 -8.17 30.63
C SER A 18 37.54 -8.87 30.79
N ALA A 19 38.63 -8.25 30.36
CA ALA A 19 39.98 -8.76 30.56
C ALA A 19 40.38 -8.74 32.04
N VAL A 20 40.06 -7.69 32.78
CA VAL A 20 40.32 -7.55 34.23
C VAL A 20 39.54 -8.60 35.01
N ILE A 21 38.25 -8.82 34.69
CA ILE A 21 37.45 -9.87 35.33
C ILE A 21 38.02 -11.26 35.04
N ALA A 22 38.41 -11.55 33.80
CA ALA A 22 39.02 -12.82 33.42
C ALA A 22 40.35 -13.07 34.16
N ILE A 23 41.22 -12.06 34.23
CA ILE A 23 42.47 -12.11 34.96
C ILE A 23 42.19 -12.23 36.48
N GLY A 24 41.25 -11.44 37.01
CA GLY A 24 40.87 -11.45 38.41
C GLY A 24 40.30 -12.78 38.89
N VAL A 25 39.58 -13.49 38.03
CA VAL A 25 39.00 -14.82 38.31
C VAL A 25 40.04 -15.92 38.13
N CYS A 26 40.86 -15.84 37.09
CA CYS A 26 41.84 -16.91 36.78
C CYS A 26 43.14 -16.78 37.58
N TRP A 27 43.59 -15.54 37.92
CA TRP A 27 44.86 -15.32 38.63
C TRP A 27 44.93 -15.93 40.04
N PRO A 28 43.90 -15.81 40.92
CA PRO A 28 43.90 -16.48 42.21
C PRO A 28 43.95 -18.02 42.09
N LEU A 29 43.33 -18.55 41.01
CA LEU A 29 43.25 -19.98 40.75
C LEU A 29 44.60 -20.59 40.30
N VAL A 30 45.37 -19.82 39.53
CA VAL A 30 46.72 -20.20 39.10
C VAL A 30 47.73 -20.08 40.25
N ARG A 31 47.53 -19.09 41.14
CA ARG A 31 48.45 -18.83 42.26
C ARG A 31 48.25 -19.75 43.48
N LEU A 32 47.02 -20.22 43.67
CA LEU A 32 46.71 -21.25 44.66
C LEU A 32 47.09 -22.59 44.03
N GLN A 33 48.33 -23.09 44.17
CA GLN A 33 48.73 -24.44 43.79
C GLN A 33 47.82 -25.47 44.51
N ILE A 34 46.56 -25.49 44.13
CA ILE A 34 45.54 -26.39 44.64
C ILE A 34 45.91 -27.78 44.08
N PRO A 35 46.23 -28.72 44.85
CA PRO A 35 46.42 -30.11 44.42
C PRO A 35 45.14 -30.53 43.73
N ILE A 36 45.25 -31.16 42.58
CA ILE A 36 44.13 -31.62 41.74
C ILE A 36 43.45 -32.83 42.40
N ASP A 37 43.36 -32.84 43.70
CA ASP A 37 42.58 -33.82 44.42
C ASP A 37 41.15 -33.25 44.57
N SER A 38 40.25 -33.81 43.78
CA SER A 38 38.89 -33.35 43.50
C SER A 38 37.99 -33.24 44.74
N ARG A 39 38.45 -33.49 45.88
CA ARG A 39 37.69 -33.45 47.14
C ARG A 39 37.91 -32.17 47.92
N PHE A 40 38.75 -31.29 47.44
CA PHE A 40 39.13 -30.08 48.13
C PHE A 40 38.58 -28.80 47.64
N ALA A 41 38.47 -27.87 48.48
CA ALA A 41 38.41 -26.45 48.36
C ALA A 41 37.03 -25.84 48.03
N PHE A 42 36.33 -26.23 46.99
CA PHE A 42 35.08 -25.55 46.72
C PHE A 42 33.93 -26.04 47.61
N ALA A 43 33.90 -27.34 47.90
CA ALA A 43 32.92 -27.91 48.84
C ALA A 43 33.14 -27.42 50.27
N ASP A 44 34.43 -27.33 50.68
CA ASP A 44 34.78 -26.86 52.02
C ASP A 44 34.64 -25.34 52.15
N LEU A 45 34.97 -24.56 51.12
CA LEU A 45 34.75 -23.12 51.11
C LEU A 45 33.25 -22.78 51.13
N VAL A 46 32.42 -23.55 50.42
CA VAL A 46 30.97 -23.42 50.47
C VAL A 46 30.40 -23.88 51.79
N ARG A 47 30.92 -24.97 52.37
CA ARG A 47 30.53 -25.45 53.69
C ARG A 47 30.88 -24.45 54.81
N GLU A 48 32.06 -23.85 54.76
CA GLU A 48 32.52 -22.88 55.76
C GLU A 48 31.68 -21.56 55.70
N HIS A 49 31.28 -21.12 54.49
CA HIS A 49 30.45 -19.93 54.33
C HIS A 49 28.95 -20.16 54.53
N TRP A 50 28.46 -21.41 54.40
CA TRP A 50 27.04 -21.74 54.47
C TRP A 50 26.63 -22.59 55.67
N ALA A 51 27.57 -22.95 56.54
CA ALA A 51 27.32 -23.70 57.75
C ALA A 51 26.35 -23.04 58.76
N HIS A 52 25.92 -21.82 58.49
CA HIS A 52 24.97 -21.09 59.33
C HIS A 52 23.55 -20.98 58.74
N ARG A 53 23.19 -21.79 57.74
CA ARG A 53 21.81 -21.80 57.20
C ARG A 53 21.18 -23.17 57.36
N ASP A 54 20.53 -23.37 58.48
CA ASP A 54 19.97 -24.63 58.97
C ASP A 54 18.72 -25.14 58.19
N HIS A 55 18.42 -24.60 56.98
CA HIS A 55 17.18 -24.91 56.27
C HIS A 55 17.33 -25.18 54.77
N LEU A 56 18.47 -25.66 54.31
CA LEU A 56 18.63 -26.07 52.91
C LEU A 56 18.10 -27.50 52.70
N GLU A 57 17.14 -27.64 51.78
CA GLU A 57 16.59 -28.95 51.46
C GLU A 57 17.64 -29.96 50.96
N PRO A 58 17.53 -31.26 51.31
CA PRO A 58 18.50 -32.29 50.99
C PRO A 58 18.88 -32.43 49.51
N TRP A 59 17.98 -32.03 48.60
CA TRP A 59 18.24 -32.06 47.17
C TRP A 59 19.24 -30.97 46.72
N ILE A 60 19.34 -29.84 47.42
CA ILE A 60 20.31 -28.79 47.17
C ILE A 60 21.70 -29.28 47.57
N GLU A 61 21.81 -29.93 48.75
CA GLU A 61 23.08 -30.53 49.21
C GLU A 61 23.59 -31.59 48.24
N GLN A 62 22.72 -32.45 47.73
CA GLN A 62 23.09 -33.50 46.79
C GLN A 62 23.57 -32.91 45.44
N ARG A 63 22.96 -31.82 44.97
CA ARG A 63 23.39 -31.12 43.76
C ARG A 63 24.69 -30.36 43.95
N TRP A 64 24.89 -29.76 45.13
CA TRP A 64 26.15 -29.10 45.45
C TRP A 64 27.28 -30.10 45.60
N ALA A 65 27.05 -31.24 46.21
CA ALA A 65 28.03 -32.35 46.28
C ALA A 65 28.40 -32.86 44.88
N TRP A 66 27.42 -32.96 43.96
CA TRP A 66 27.67 -33.33 42.58
C TRP A 66 28.49 -32.26 41.83
N LEU A 67 28.15 -30.97 41.98
CA LEU A 67 28.91 -29.86 41.42
C LEU A 67 30.35 -29.80 41.96
N ALA A 68 30.53 -30.05 43.21
CA ALA A 68 31.86 -30.10 43.83
C ALA A 68 32.69 -31.26 43.28
N ALA A 69 32.10 -32.45 43.14
CA ALA A 69 32.76 -33.63 42.57
C ALA A 69 33.18 -33.44 41.09
N HIS A 70 32.50 -32.55 40.37
CA HIS A 70 32.77 -32.27 38.94
C HIS A 70 33.39 -30.88 38.71
N SER A 71 33.85 -30.20 39.75
CA SER A 71 34.38 -28.83 39.71
C SER A 71 35.59 -28.67 38.79
N TYR A 72 36.40 -29.68 38.60
CA TYR A 72 37.54 -29.62 37.69
C TYR A 72 37.13 -29.37 36.23
N HIS A 73 35.97 -29.87 35.78
CA HIS A 73 35.44 -29.59 34.44
C HIS A 73 35.07 -28.12 34.28
N LEU A 74 34.50 -27.50 35.32
CA LEU A 74 34.22 -26.07 35.38
C LEU A 74 35.48 -25.21 35.30
N TRP A 75 36.56 -25.63 36.02
CA TRP A 75 37.83 -24.91 36.00
C TRP A 75 38.48 -24.89 34.63
N PHE A 76 38.44 -25.99 33.90
CA PHE A 76 39.01 -26.06 32.56
C PHE A 76 38.16 -25.33 31.53
N ALA A 77 36.84 -25.35 31.68
CA ALA A 77 35.98 -24.50 30.86
C ALA A 77 36.26 -23.01 31.11
N LEU A 78 36.48 -22.62 32.39
CA LEU A 78 36.88 -21.27 32.76
C LEU A 78 38.24 -20.87 32.18
N ALA A 79 39.19 -21.78 32.08
CA ALA A 79 40.51 -21.55 31.50
C ALA A 79 40.43 -21.19 29.98
N ALA A 80 39.37 -21.60 29.27
CA ALA A 80 39.15 -21.22 27.89
C ALA A 80 38.56 -19.78 27.73
N LEU A 81 38.02 -19.19 28.80
CA LEU A 81 37.36 -17.89 28.78
C LEU A 81 38.28 -16.75 28.35
N PRO A 82 39.54 -16.63 28.80
CA PRO A 82 40.44 -15.58 28.30
C PRO A 82 40.66 -15.62 26.80
N GLY A 83 40.78 -16.82 26.24
CA GLY A 83 40.91 -17.00 24.78
C GLY A 83 39.66 -16.52 24.01
N VAL A 84 38.46 -16.86 24.52
CA VAL A 84 37.21 -16.43 23.96
C VAL A 84 37.06 -14.90 24.03
N ILE A 85 37.45 -14.32 25.16
CA ILE A 85 37.43 -12.86 25.37
C ILE A 85 38.41 -12.17 24.39
N ALA A 86 39.63 -12.69 24.25
CA ALA A 86 40.63 -12.15 23.32
C ALA A 86 40.11 -12.17 21.88
N VAL A 87 39.55 -13.30 21.43
CA VAL A 87 38.93 -13.39 20.09
C VAL A 87 37.76 -12.41 19.95
N SER A 88 36.94 -12.25 20.99
CA SER A 88 35.82 -11.34 21.00
C SER A 88 36.23 -9.87 20.94
N ILE A 89 37.31 -9.50 21.65
CA ILE A 89 37.92 -8.17 21.61
C ILE A 89 38.41 -7.87 20.20
N VAL A 90 39.20 -8.78 19.61
CA VAL A 90 39.74 -8.61 18.27
C VAL A 90 38.61 -8.45 17.24
N GLN A 91 37.59 -9.29 17.29
CA GLN A 91 36.44 -9.21 16.40
C GLN A 91 35.59 -7.97 16.67
N GLY A 92 35.43 -7.56 17.92
CA GLY A 92 34.68 -6.35 18.29
C GLY A 92 35.37 -5.08 17.82
N VAL A 93 36.71 -4.98 17.96
CA VAL A 93 37.53 -3.87 17.48
C VAL A 93 37.50 -3.82 15.95
N ASP A 94 37.74 -4.97 15.31
CA ASP A 94 37.74 -5.10 13.86
C ASP A 94 36.38 -4.74 13.22
N ARG A 95 35.29 -5.09 13.87
CA ARG A 95 33.91 -4.81 13.42
C ARG A 95 33.27 -3.57 14.04
N ARG A 96 33.98 -2.84 14.89
CA ARG A 96 33.48 -1.67 15.63
C ARG A 96 32.14 -1.92 16.33
N THR A 97 32.01 -3.05 16.97
CA THR A 97 30.78 -3.47 17.68
C THR A 97 31.12 -4.16 18.99
N ALA A 98 30.30 -3.93 20.01
CA ALA A 98 30.40 -4.60 21.31
C ALA A 98 29.63 -5.94 21.39
N TRP A 99 28.83 -6.27 20.37
CA TRP A 99 28.00 -7.49 20.37
C TRP A 99 28.78 -8.80 20.58
N PRO A 100 29.97 -8.99 19.98
CA PRO A 100 30.77 -10.20 20.26
C PRO A 100 31.10 -10.39 21.73
N LEU A 101 31.33 -9.31 22.48
CA LEU A 101 31.62 -9.35 23.91
C LEU A 101 30.44 -9.81 24.76
N VAL A 102 29.22 -9.58 24.29
CA VAL A 102 27.99 -10.01 24.98
C VAL A 102 27.63 -11.45 24.64
N HIS A 103 27.75 -11.85 23.38
CA HIS A 103 27.30 -13.18 22.92
C HIS A 103 28.36 -14.28 23.09
N ALA A 104 29.64 -13.93 23.10
CA ALA A 104 30.70 -14.91 23.27
C ALA A 104 30.64 -15.66 24.62
N PRO A 105 30.38 -15.02 25.76
CA PRO A 105 30.20 -15.72 27.02
C PRO A 105 29.03 -16.71 27.02
N LEU A 106 27.92 -16.35 26.33
CA LEU A 106 26.77 -17.26 26.19
C LEU A 106 27.10 -18.47 25.32
N GLY A 107 27.77 -18.26 24.19
CA GLY A 107 28.25 -19.33 23.32
C GLY A 107 29.30 -20.22 24.01
N TRP A 108 30.18 -19.63 24.84
CA TRP A 108 31.13 -20.33 25.64
C TRP A 108 30.45 -21.25 26.69
N ALA A 109 29.48 -20.74 27.43
CA ALA A 109 28.73 -21.51 28.39
C ALA A 109 27.97 -22.68 27.75
N ALA A 110 27.28 -22.43 26.65
CA ALA A 110 26.56 -23.46 25.88
C ALA A 110 27.53 -24.53 25.35
N GLY A 111 28.68 -24.12 24.81
CA GLY A 111 29.74 -25.02 24.34
C GLY A 111 30.32 -25.89 25.48
N ALA A 112 30.58 -25.31 26.66
CA ALA A 112 31.06 -26.02 27.81
C ALA A 112 30.09 -27.14 28.25
N VAL A 113 28.80 -26.82 28.33
CA VAL A 113 27.74 -27.81 28.67
C VAL A 113 27.68 -28.92 27.61
N LEU A 114 27.73 -28.59 26.34
CA LEU A 114 27.72 -29.55 25.24
C LEU A 114 28.95 -30.49 25.32
N GLY A 115 30.15 -29.92 25.52
CA GLY A 115 31.38 -30.68 25.65
C GLY A 115 31.36 -31.64 26.86
N TYR A 116 30.76 -31.20 27.95
CA TYR A 116 30.57 -32.05 29.14
C TYR A 116 29.58 -33.19 28.88
N MET A 117 28.44 -32.92 28.23
CA MET A 117 27.48 -33.97 27.87
C MET A 117 28.07 -35.00 26.91
N LEU A 118 28.85 -34.55 25.93
CA LEU A 118 29.54 -35.45 25.00
C LEU A 118 30.58 -36.31 25.71
N TYR A 119 31.35 -35.73 26.62
CA TYR A 119 32.30 -36.51 27.46
C TYR A 119 31.58 -37.61 28.24
N GLY A 120 30.46 -37.29 28.89
CA GLY A 120 29.66 -38.27 29.64
C GLY A 120 29.13 -39.43 28.77
N SER A 121 28.96 -39.21 27.49
CA SER A 121 28.50 -40.23 26.54
C SER A 121 29.59 -41.25 26.15
N PHE A 122 30.87 -40.89 26.29
CA PHE A 122 31.98 -41.76 25.87
C PHE A 122 32.40 -42.81 26.93
N ARG A 123 31.86 -42.79 28.16
CA ARG A 123 32.17 -43.74 29.26
C ARG A 123 33.65 -44.05 29.42
N THR A 124 34.51 -43.05 29.25
CA THR A 124 35.97 -43.22 29.41
C THR A 124 36.46 -42.53 30.68
N ASP A 125 37.28 -43.20 31.46
CA ASP A 125 37.90 -42.63 32.67
C ASP A 125 39.17 -41.81 32.37
N SER A 126 39.33 -41.39 31.08
CA SER A 126 40.52 -40.63 30.71
C SER A 126 40.36 -39.16 31.09
N TRP A 127 41.08 -38.76 32.13
CA TRP A 127 41.09 -37.39 32.63
C TRP A 127 41.48 -36.33 31.55
N PRO A 128 42.40 -36.60 30.58
CA PRO A 128 42.68 -35.60 29.54
C PRO A 128 41.47 -35.28 28.68
N LEU A 129 40.66 -36.28 28.33
CA LEU A 129 39.46 -36.08 27.54
C LEU A 129 38.37 -35.35 28.32
N ALA A 130 38.25 -35.63 29.63
CA ALA A 130 37.32 -34.95 30.52
C ALA A 130 37.54 -33.44 30.59
N VAL A 131 38.77 -33.02 30.41
CA VAL A 131 39.23 -31.64 30.44
C VAL A 131 39.17 -30.98 29.06
N MET A 132 39.75 -31.65 28.07
CA MET A 132 39.92 -31.06 26.73
C MET A 132 38.60 -30.88 26.01
N MET A 133 37.63 -31.78 26.16
CA MET A 133 36.34 -31.67 25.46
C MET A 133 35.54 -30.44 25.90
N PRO A 134 35.21 -30.21 27.18
CA PRO A 134 34.52 -29.02 27.60
C PRO A 134 35.26 -27.74 27.24
N ALA A 135 36.58 -27.69 27.39
CA ALA A 135 37.38 -26.51 27.04
C ALA A 135 37.35 -26.20 25.53
N THR A 136 37.50 -27.25 24.71
CA THR A 136 37.46 -27.07 23.24
C THR A 136 36.08 -26.60 22.75
N PHE A 137 35.03 -27.25 23.22
CA PHE A 137 33.66 -26.86 22.85
C PHE A 137 33.27 -25.50 23.41
N ALA A 138 33.73 -25.14 24.61
CA ALA A 138 33.55 -23.81 25.17
C ALA A 138 34.23 -22.74 24.31
N PHE A 139 35.48 -22.98 23.91
CA PHE A 139 36.21 -22.06 23.02
C PHE A 139 35.53 -21.95 21.67
N LEU A 140 35.18 -23.06 21.04
CA LEU A 140 34.48 -23.06 19.74
C LEU A 140 33.14 -22.37 19.83
N GLY A 141 32.32 -22.66 20.83
CA GLY A 141 31.02 -22.03 21.06
C GLY A 141 31.12 -20.53 21.23
N GLY A 142 32.08 -20.07 22.04
CA GLY A 142 32.36 -18.65 22.24
C GLY A 142 32.85 -17.96 20.97
N ALA A 143 33.77 -18.58 20.23
CA ALA A 143 34.31 -18.05 18.99
C ALA A 143 33.23 -17.97 17.87
N ILE A 144 32.39 -19.01 17.76
CA ILE A 144 31.25 -19.01 16.79
C ILE A 144 30.25 -17.94 17.17
N ALA A 145 29.85 -17.84 18.44
CA ALA A 145 28.90 -16.82 18.88
C ALA A 145 29.43 -15.41 18.68
N ALA A 146 30.72 -15.17 18.97
CA ALA A 146 31.37 -13.88 18.68
C ALA A 146 31.38 -13.54 17.20
N ARG A 147 31.67 -14.53 16.33
CA ARG A 147 31.71 -14.36 14.90
C ARG A 147 30.30 -14.10 14.32
N LEU A 148 29.27 -14.80 14.79
CA LEU A 148 27.88 -14.58 14.39
C LEU A 148 27.38 -13.19 14.84
N ALA A 149 27.75 -12.78 16.05
CA ALA A 149 27.41 -11.46 16.59
C ALA A 149 28.14 -10.31 15.88
N ALA A 150 29.33 -10.58 15.31
CA ALA A 150 30.11 -9.64 14.52
C ALA A 150 29.71 -9.59 13.04
N TRP A 151 28.71 -10.42 12.61
CA TRP A 151 28.25 -10.41 11.23
C TRP A 151 27.87 -8.99 10.79
N PRO A 152 28.20 -8.56 9.53
CA PRO A 152 28.02 -7.19 9.11
C PRO A 152 26.59 -6.72 9.38
N ARG A 153 26.47 -5.61 10.08
CA ARG A 153 25.19 -5.03 10.46
C ARG A 153 24.40 -4.60 9.24
N LYS A 154 23.10 -4.81 9.36
CA LYS A 154 22.07 -4.27 8.50
C LYS A 154 22.38 -2.83 8.13
N ILE A 155 22.17 -2.51 6.86
CA ILE A 155 22.16 -1.17 6.29
C ILE A 155 21.58 -0.18 7.31
N LYS A 156 22.37 0.83 7.70
CA LYS A 156 21.92 1.87 8.62
C LYS A 156 21.21 2.95 7.84
N HIS A 157 19.93 3.12 8.06
CA HIS A 157 19.14 4.18 7.46
C HIS A 157 19.50 5.53 8.10
N LEU A 158 19.92 6.50 7.31
CA LEU A 158 20.25 7.85 7.76
C LEU A 158 19.06 8.80 7.62
N ARG A 159 18.55 8.96 6.40
CA ARG A 159 17.42 9.85 6.09
C ARG A 159 16.66 9.37 4.85
N GLY A 160 15.52 10.01 4.55
CA GLY A 160 14.66 9.69 3.42
C GLY A 160 13.58 8.68 3.78
N THR A 161 13.04 8.02 2.77
CA THR A 161 11.88 7.14 2.90
C THR A 161 12.16 5.92 3.78
N ARG A 162 11.23 5.63 4.68
CA ARG A 162 11.25 4.42 5.51
C ARG A 162 10.13 3.47 5.11
N VAL A 163 10.52 2.27 4.69
CA VAL A 163 9.61 1.17 4.42
C VAL A 163 9.64 0.20 5.60
N ARG A 164 8.46 -0.19 6.10
CA ARG A 164 8.32 -1.20 7.15
C ARG A 164 7.44 -2.34 6.67
N MET A 165 7.76 -3.57 7.05
CA MET A 165 6.85 -4.69 6.87
C MET A 165 5.63 -4.50 7.77
N PHE A 166 4.45 -4.61 7.19
CA PHE A 166 3.20 -4.60 7.93
C PHE A 166 2.83 -6.02 8.32
N THR A 167 3.04 -6.34 9.58
CA THR A 167 2.72 -7.66 10.17
C THR A 167 1.32 -7.72 10.77
N GLY A 168 0.53 -6.65 10.56
CA GLY A 168 -0.83 -6.53 11.06
C GLY A 168 -1.76 -7.52 10.36
N GLY A 169 -1.77 -8.75 10.86
CA GLY A 169 -2.64 -9.82 10.42
C GLY A 169 -4.14 -9.58 10.77
N ARG A 170 -4.88 -10.68 10.95
CA ARG A 170 -6.31 -10.67 11.32
C ARG A 170 -6.67 -9.71 12.47
N GLY A 171 -5.75 -9.50 13.43
CA GLY A 171 -5.96 -8.62 14.58
C GLY A 171 -6.08 -7.13 14.25
N ALA A 172 -5.32 -6.60 13.27
CA ALA A 172 -5.42 -5.19 12.86
C ALA A 172 -6.75 -4.92 12.14
N ARG A 173 -7.20 -5.87 11.29
CA ARG A 173 -8.50 -5.82 10.63
C ARG A 173 -9.65 -5.90 11.63
N LEU A 174 -9.53 -6.79 12.62
CA LEU A 174 -10.56 -6.94 13.65
C LEU A 174 -10.69 -5.66 14.47
N ARG A 175 -9.58 -5.02 14.86
CA ARG A 175 -9.60 -3.73 15.56
C ARG A 175 -10.21 -2.62 14.71
N ALA A 176 -9.86 -2.52 13.42
CA ALA A 176 -10.47 -1.56 12.51
C ALA A 176 -11.99 -1.78 12.40
N ARG A 177 -12.42 -3.03 12.30
CA ARG A 177 -13.85 -3.40 12.27
C ARG A 177 -14.60 -3.05 13.56
N VAL A 178 -14.00 -3.30 14.71
CA VAL A 178 -14.60 -2.99 16.02
C VAL A 178 -14.77 -1.48 16.21
N VAL A 179 -13.86 -0.67 15.66
CA VAL A 179 -13.89 0.81 15.77
C VAL A 179 -14.68 1.45 14.62
N GLY A 180 -15.28 0.66 13.71
CA GLY A 180 -16.00 1.17 12.54
C GLY A 180 -15.09 1.82 11.49
N GLY A 181 -13.81 1.44 11.47
CA GLY A 181 -12.82 1.96 10.52
C GLY A 181 -12.85 1.28 9.16
N VAL A 182 -12.36 1.98 8.15
CA VAL A 182 -12.17 1.48 6.79
C VAL A 182 -10.71 1.03 6.61
N THR A 183 -10.48 -0.01 5.82
CA THR A 183 -9.12 -0.53 5.58
C THR A 183 -8.75 -0.50 4.10
N LEU A 184 -7.52 -0.07 3.78
CA LEU A 184 -6.92 -0.20 2.44
C LEU A 184 -5.96 -1.39 2.45
N ALA A 185 -6.29 -2.45 1.71
CA ALA A 185 -5.50 -3.69 1.69
C ALA A 185 -5.16 -4.24 3.10
N GLY A 186 -6.08 -4.06 4.06
CA GLY A 186 -5.94 -4.48 5.45
C GLY A 186 -5.21 -3.48 6.36
N VAL A 187 -4.72 -2.37 5.83
CA VAL A 187 -4.15 -1.27 6.62
C VAL A 187 -5.27 -0.33 7.04
N PRO A 188 -5.49 -0.09 8.35
CA PRO A 188 -6.53 0.82 8.82
C PRO A 188 -6.27 2.26 8.37
N LEU A 189 -7.29 2.91 7.82
CA LEU A 189 -7.32 4.33 7.53
C LEU A 189 -7.98 5.08 8.69
N SER A 190 -7.43 6.23 9.06
CA SER A 190 -8.10 7.16 9.97
C SER A 190 -9.22 7.91 9.26
N ARG A 191 -10.15 8.51 10.00
CA ARG A 191 -11.19 9.37 9.43
C ARG A 191 -10.61 10.53 8.60
N GLU A 192 -9.43 11.00 8.96
CA GLU A 192 -8.70 12.01 8.21
C GLU A 192 -8.10 11.45 6.92
N ASP A 193 -7.49 10.24 6.97
CA ASP A 193 -6.96 9.58 5.77
C ASP A 193 -8.04 9.39 4.70
N GLU A 194 -9.26 8.99 5.08
CA GLU A 194 -10.35 8.68 4.15
C GLU A 194 -10.63 9.83 3.18
N THR A 195 -10.72 11.07 3.68
CA THR A 195 -11.01 12.25 2.87
C THR A 195 -9.79 12.81 2.13
N MET A 196 -8.62 12.19 2.30
CA MET A 196 -7.40 12.48 1.54
C MET A 196 -7.25 11.58 0.31
N HIS A 197 -8.35 10.95 -0.10
CA HIS A 197 -8.49 10.13 -1.31
C HIS A 197 -7.50 8.94 -1.38
N VAL A 198 -7.79 7.99 -2.25
CA VAL A 198 -7.03 6.76 -2.43
C VAL A 198 -6.69 6.58 -3.91
N ALA A 199 -5.43 6.30 -4.24
CA ALA A 199 -5.04 5.78 -5.53
C ALA A 199 -4.47 4.37 -5.39
N ALA A 200 -5.02 3.42 -6.14
CA ALA A 200 -4.58 2.05 -6.26
C ALA A 200 -3.97 1.80 -7.64
N ILE A 201 -2.66 1.57 -7.69
CA ILE A 201 -1.88 1.44 -8.93
C ILE A 201 -1.37 0.00 -9.04
N GLY A 202 -1.64 -0.66 -10.15
CA GLY A 202 -1.15 -2.03 -10.36
C GLY A 202 -1.68 -2.70 -11.61
N ALA A 203 -0.88 -3.58 -12.19
CA ALA A 203 -1.23 -4.36 -13.37
C ALA A 203 -2.41 -5.31 -13.10
N THR A 204 -3.00 -5.84 -14.17
CA THR A 204 -4.05 -6.86 -14.09
C THR A 204 -3.61 -8.03 -13.22
N GLY A 205 -4.52 -8.52 -12.36
CA GLY A 205 -4.25 -9.64 -11.46
C GLY A 205 -3.33 -9.33 -10.26
N SER A 206 -2.83 -8.10 -10.11
CA SER A 206 -1.99 -7.71 -8.97
C SER A 206 -2.75 -7.66 -7.63
N GLY A 207 -4.08 -7.54 -7.66
CA GLY A 207 -4.96 -7.48 -6.48
C GLY A 207 -5.60 -6.11 -6.22
N LYS A 208 -5.52 -5.17 -7.17
CA LYS A 208 -6.11 -3.82 -7.09
C LYS A 208 -7.59 -3.87 -6.71
N SER A 209 -8.43 -4.53 -7.53
CA SER A 209 -9.88 -4.64 -7.29
C SER A 209 -10.19 -5.36 -5.97
N THR A 210 -9.38 -6.36 -5.57
CA THR A 210 -9.53 -7.02 -4.25
C THR A 210 -9.34 -6.02 -3.10
N ALA A 211 -8.36 -5.13 -3.21
CA ALA A 211 -8.11 -4.11 -2.19
C ALA A 211 -9.21 -3.05 -2.14
N LEU A 212 -9.65 -2.55 -3.32
CA LEU A 212 -10.73 -1.55 -3.43
C LEU A 212 -12.08 -2.12 -2.97
N ARG A 213 -12.42 -3.37 -3.32
CA ARG A 213 -13.62 -4.04 -2.80
C ARG A 213 -13.57 -4.23 -1.27
N GLY A 214 -12.39 -4.50 -0.71
CA GLY A 214 -12.22 -4.57 0.74
C GLY A 214 -12.52 -3.24 1.42
N LEU A 215 -12.05 -2.13 0.84
CA LEU A 215 -12.33 -0.77 1.30
C LEU A 215 -13.82 -0.45 1.18
N MET A 216 -14.43 -0.74 0.04
CA MET A 216 -15.86 -0.56 -0.23
C MET A 216 -16.72 -1.36 0.77
N ALA A 217 -16.39 -2.63 1.01
CA ALA A 217 -17.11 -3.47 1.97
C ALA A 217 -17.07 -2.91 3.40
N ASP A 218 -15.94 -2.33 3.80
CA ASP A 218 -15.81 -1.68 5.10
C ASP A 218 -16.66 -0.40 5.18
N ALA A 219 -16.69 0.41 4.12
CA ALA A 219 -17.47 1.64 4.02
C ALA A 219 -18.99 1.36 3.98
N ILE A 220 -19.45 0.39 3.20
CA ILE A 220 -20.86 -0.05 3.15
C ILE A 220 -21.33 -0.55 4.51
N ARG A 221 -20.52 -1.39 5.19
CA ARG A 221 -20.86 -1.90 6.53
C ARG A 221 -21.02 -0.79 7.55
N ARG A 222 -20.32 0.32 7.38
CA ARG A 222 -20.44 1.51 8.23
C ARG A 222 -21.68 2.36 7.90
N GLY A 223 -22.34 2.10 6.79
CA GLY A 223 -23.48 2.86 6.30
C GLY A 223 -23.11 4.10 5.46
N ASP A 224 -21.87 4.17 4.96
CA ASP A 224 -21.45 5.25 4.07
C ASP A 224 -22.12 5.10 2.71
N ARG A 225 -22.45 6.22 2.06
CA ARG A 225 -22.96 6.23 0.69
C ARG A 225 -21.86 5.92 -0.30
N GLN A 226 -22.21 5.19 -1.37
CA GLN A 226 -21.28 4.79 -2.41
C GLN A 226 -21.78 5.26 -3.78
N VAL A 227 -20.88 5.78 -4.60
CA VAL A 227 -21.07 6.05 -6.05
C VAL A 227 -20.01 5.23 -6.77
N VAL A 228 -20.40 4.22 -7.52
CA VAL A 228 -19.50 3.17 -7.97
C VAL A 228 -19.60 2.98 -9.48
N ALA A 229 -18.51 3.25 -10.21
CA ALA A 229 -18.32 2.77 -11.57
C ALA A 229 -17.73 1.36 -11.48
N ASP A 230 -18.52 0.34 -11.82
CA ASP A 230 -18.22 -1.07 -11.53
C ASP A 230 -17.97 -1.88 -12.80
N PRO A 231 -16.69 -2.09 -13.18
CA PRO A 231 -16.35 -2.98 -14.27
C PRO A 231 -16.89 -4.39 -14.01
N ASP A 232 -17.52 -4.99 -15.02
CA ASP A 232 -18.09 -6.35 -14.98
C ASP A 232 -19.19 -6.58 -13.92
N GLY A 233 -19.69 -5.55 -13.26
CA GLY A 233 -20.76 -5.62 -12.26
C GLY A 233 -20.44 -6.46 -11.03
N ALA A 234 -19.17 -6.77 -10.81
CA ALA A 234 -18.77 -7.74 -9.80
C ALA A 234 -18.81 -7.18 -8.37
N SER A 235 -18.67 -5.86 -8.20
CA SER A 235 -18.82 -5.23 -6.87
C SER A 235 -20.30 -5.04 -6.55
N MET A 236 -21.09 -4.63 -7.52
CA MET A 236 -22.55 -4.54 -7.38
C MET A 236 -23.16 -5.90 -7.00
N SER A 237 -22.82 -6.97 -7.75
CA SER A 237 -23.40 -8.29 -7.47
C SER A 237 -23.11 -8.78 -6.06
N ALA A 238 -21.96 -8.43 -5.48
CA ALA A 238 -21.54 -8.84 -4.16
C ALA A 238 -22.12 -7.98 -3.02
N PHE A 239 -22.36 -6.69 -3.27
CA PHE A 239 -22.68 -5.74 -2.20
C PHE A 239 -24.06 -5.11 -2.31
N PHE A 240 -24.80 -5.36 -3.39
CA PHE A 240 -26.14 -4.81 -3.58
C PHE A 240 -27.04 -5.04 -2.38
N SER A 241 -27.80 -4.04 -2.02
CA SER A 241 -28.81 -4.06 -0.95
C SER A 241 -30.12 -3.46 -1.46
N PRO A 242 -31.27 -3.90 -0.95
CA PRO A 242 -32.55 -3.29 -1.30
C PRO A 242 -32.55 -1.79 -1.03
N GLY A 243 -32.95 -1.00 -2.02
CA GLY A 243 -32.91 0.46 -1.98
C GLY A 243 -31.69 1.07 -2.68
N ASP A 244 -30.71 0.28 -3.07
CA ASP A 244 -29.63 0.74 -3.97
C ASP A 244 -30.17 1.04 -5.36
N ILE A 245 -29.50 1.94 -6.06
CA ILE A 245 -29.86 2.39 -7.41
C ILE A 245 -28.87 1.82 -8.42
N ILE A 246 -29.38 1.34 -9.54
CA ILE A 246 -28.60 0.87 -10.68
C ILE A 246 -28.77 1.83 -11.86
N LEU A 247 -27.67 2.30 -12.43
CA LEU A 247 -27.63 3.10 -13.65
C LEU A 247 -26.82 2.35 -14.72
N ASN A 248 -27.51 1.54 -15.50
CA ASN A 248 -27.02 0.93 -16.74
C ASN A 248 -28.23 0.71 -17.66
N PRO A 249 -28.36 1.44 -18.77
CA PRO A 249 -29.54 1.36 -19.64
C PRO A 249 -29.75 -0.01 -20.30
N PHE A 250 -28.75 -0.88 -20.27
CA PHE A 250 -28.83 -2.27 -20.77
C PHE A 250 -29.28 -3.28 -19.71
N ASP A 251 -29.48 -2.82 -18.46
CA ASP A 251 -29.97 -3.65 -17.36
C ASP A 251 -31.45 -3.34 -17.10
N GLN A 252 -32.29 -4.37 -16.98
CA GLN A 252 -33.72 -4.19 -16.75
C GLN A 252 -34.05 -3.52 -15.41
N ARG A 253 -33.11 -3.53 -14.45
CA ARG A 253 -33.22 -2.89 -13.13
C ARG A 253 -32.79 -1.43 -13.14
N CYS A 254 -32.39 -0.90 -14.31
CA CYS A 254 -31.90 0.47 -14.41
C CYS A 254 -32.95 1.48 -13.94
N ALA A 255 -32.56 2.39 -13.07
CA ALA A 255 -33.37 3.54 -12.73
C ALA A 255 -33.49 4.50 -13.93
N ARG A 256 -34.68 5.06 -14.16
CA ARG A 256 -34.92 6.05 -15.21
C ARG A 256 -34.27 7.36 -14.81
N TRP A 257 -33.04 7.58 -15.28
CA TRP A 257 -32.36 8.86 -15.06
C TRP A 257 -33.06 9.98 -15.86
N ASP A 258 -33.37 11.06 -15.16
CA ASP A 258 -34.04 12.23 -15.72
C ASP A 258 -33.05 13.37 -15.92
N LEU A 259 -32.50 13.53 -17.14
CA LEU A 259 -31.54 14.57 -17.51
C LEU A 259 -32.06 15.97 -17.18
N LEU A 260 -33.29 16.26 -17.60
CA LEU A 260 -33.88 17.60 -17.42
C LEU A 260 -34.23 17.86 -15.95
N GLY A 261 -34.51 16.82 -15.18
CA GLY A 261 -34.69 16.88 -13.73
C GLY A 261 -33.42 17.24 -12.95
N GLU A 262 -32.23 17.14 -13.57
CA GLU A 262 -30.98 17.61 -12.97
C GLU A 262 -30.79 19.12 -13.10
N ILE A 263 -31.67 19.83 -13.88
CA ILE A 263 -31.55 21.26 -14.10
C ILE A 263 -32.32 22.01 -13.00
N GLU A 264 -31.61 22.81 -12.24
CA GLU A 264 -32.18 23.65 -11.17
C GLU A 264 -31.79 25.13 -11.33
N ARG A 265 -30.74 25.41 -12.10
CA ARG A 265 -30.19 26.75 -12.31
C ARG A 265 -29.84 26.95 -13.78
N PRO A 266 -29.81 28.16 -14.27
CA PRO A 266 -29.40 28.44 -15.66
C PRO A 266 -27.98 27.92 -16.00
N SER A 267 -27.06 27.89 -15.04
CA SER A 267 -25.71 27.32 -15.22
C SER A 267 -25.68 25.82 -15.49
N ASP A 268 -26.76 25.10 -15.14
CA ASP A 268 -26.79 23.65 -15.24
C ASP A 268 -26.89 23.16 -16.67
N TYR A 269 -27.46 23.97 -17.60
CA TYR A 269 -27.48 23.64 -19.02
C TYR A 269 -26.06 23.46 -19.59
N ALA A 270 -25.18 24.42 -19.35
CA ALA A 270 -23.80 24.35 -19.80
C ALA A 270 -23.04 23.22 -19.05
N PHE A 271 -23.30 23.07 -17.77
CA PHE A 271 -22.67 22.01 -16.95
C PHE A 271 -23.03 20.60 -17.45
N LEU A 272 -24.30 20.33 -17.73
CA LEU A 272 -24.75 19.03 -18.26
C LEU A 272 -24.20 18.76 -19.65
N ALA A 273 -24.18 19.79 -20.51
CA ALA A 273 -23.60 19.68 -21.84
C ALA A 273 -22.09 19.33 -21.78
N GLN A 274 -21.32 19.98 -20.90
CA GLN A 274 -19.92 19.67 -20.67
C GLN A 274 -19.71 18.27 -20.10
N SER A 275 -20.59 17.82 -19.19
CA SER A 275 -20.51 16.49 -18.59
C SER A 275 -20.79 15.39 -19.61
N LEU A 276 -21.71 15.61 -20.56
CA LEU A 276 -22.03 14.66 -21.64
C LEU A 276 -20.97 14.65 -22.74
N LEU A 277 -20.32 15.78 -22.98
CA LEU A 277 -19.33 16.00 -24.02
C LEU A 277 -18.03 16.56 -23.39
N PRO A 278 -17.24 15.78 -22.66
CA PRO A 278 -16.02 16.27 -22.02
C PRO A 278 -14.95 16.61 -23.07
N HIS A 279 -14.13 17.63 -22.79
CA HIS A 279 -12.96 17.96 -23.59
C HIS A 279 -11.92 16.83 -23.59
N LEU A 280 -11.31 16.57 -24.74
CA LEU A 280 -10.28 15.52 -24.88
C LEU A 280 -8.87 16.05 -24.62
N GLY A 281 -8.69 17.38 -24.56
CA GLY A 281 -7.39 18.02 -24.34
C GLY A 281 -6.46 17.97 -25.55
N THR A 282 -7.02 17.80 -26.76
CA THR A 282 -6.26 17.63 -28.01
C THR A 282 -6.61 18.71 -29.04
N GLY A 283 -6.12 19.93 -28.86
CA GLY A 283 -6.06 20.95 -29.89
C GLY A 283 -7.39 21.29 -30.57
N ASP A 284 -7.40 21.28 -31.92
CA ASP A 284 -8.54 21.72 -32.76
C ASP A 284 -9.84 20.95 -32.48
N HIS A 285 -9.78 19.72 -32.03
CA HIS A 285 -10.97 18.91 -31.73
C HIS A 285 -11.74 19.45 -30.52
N ASP A 286 -11.10 20.05 -29.55
CA ASP A 286 -11.74 20.64 -28.38
C ASP A 286 -12.60 21.88 -28.74
N GLN A 287 -12.28 22.57 -29.82
CA GLN A 287 -13.10 23.65 -30.33
C GLN A 287 -14.47 23.15 -30.82
N TRP A 288 -14.49 22.04 -31.55
CA TRP A 288 -15.73 21.41 -32.01
C TRP A 288 -16.57 20.89 -30.85
N ILE A 289 -15.93 20.33 -29.83
CA ILE A 289 -16.60 19.92 -28.58
C ILE A 289 -17.25 21.15 -27.92
N SER A 290 -16.54 22.27 -27.79
CA SER A 290 -17.11 23.52 -27.24
C SER A 290 -18.32 24.01 -27.97
N TYR A 291 -18.32 23.93 -29.30
CA TYR A 291 -19.48 24.31 -30.12
C TYR A 291 -20.66 23.35 -29.95
N ALA A 292 -20.39 22.05 -29.90
CA ALA A 292 -21.40 21.03 -29.63
C ALA A 292 -22.01 21.16 -28.22
N GLN A 293 -21.21 21.52 -27.24
CA GLN A 293 -21.67 21.83 -25.88
C GLN A 293 -22.60 23.04 -25.86
N GLN A 294 -22.25 24.11 -26.58
CA GLN A 294 -23.10 25.31 -26.68
C GLN A 294 -24.43 25.00 -27.36
N LEU A 295 -24.42 24.20 -28.44
CA LEU A 295 -25.62 23.79 -29.12
C LEU A 295 -26.51 22.94 -28.20
N LEU A 296 -25.94 21.95 -27.52
CA LEU A 296 -26.67 21.09 -26.58
C LEU A 296 -27.27 21.90 -25.42
N ALA A 297 -26.47 22.81 -24.83
CA ALA A 297 -26.92 23.67 -23.73
C ALA A 297 -28.09 24.58 -24.16
N GLY A 298 -27.98 25.26 -25.33
CA GLY A 298 -29.03 26.12 -25.84
C GLY A 298 -30.30 25.35 -26.21
N ALA A 299 -30.14 24.15 -26.78
CA ALA A 299 -31.27 23.27 -27.05
C ALA A 299 -32.00 22.84 -25.77
N MET A 300 -31.26 22.44 -24.70
CA MET A 300 -31.84 22.12 -23.39
C MET A 300 -32.57 23.34 -22.79
N GLU A 301 -31.94 24.51 -22.82
CA GLU A 301 -32.49 25.74 -22.24
C GLU A 301 -33.86 26.08 -22.85
N ASN A 302 -33.97 26.11 -24.17
CA ASN A 302 -35.23 26.41 -24.85
C ASN A 302 -36.25 25.26 -24.69
N PHE A 303 -35.82 24.00 -24.73
CA PHE A 303 -36.72 22.87 -24.53
C PHE A 303 -37.41 22.93 -23.16
N VAL A 304 -36.67 23.24 -22.11
CA VAL A 304 -37.20 23.39 -20.74
C VAL A 304 -38.03 24.66 -20.62
N THR A 305 -37.55 25.79 -21.15
CA THR A 305 -38.24 27.09 -21.06
C THR A 305 -39.59 27.06 -21.78
N LEU A 306 -39.64 26.40 -22.94
CA LEU A 306 -40.86 26.23 -23.73
C LEU A 306 -41.75 25.08 -23.30
N GLN A 307 -41.34 24.32 -22.26
CA GLN A 307 -42.06 23.18 -21.70
C GLN A 307 -42.44 22.12 -22.74
N LEU A 308 -41.50 21.78 -23.64
CA LEU A 308 -41.77 20.92 -24.80
C LEU A 308 -41.91 19.43 -24.45
N GLY A 309 -41.61 19.02 -23.23
CA GLY A 309 -41.77 17.64 -22.78
C GLY A 309 -40.76 17.22 -21.73
N ASN A 310 -40.56 15.91 -21.61
CA ASN A 310 -39.63 15.29 -20.66
C ASN A 310 -38.28 14.95 -21.31
N SER A 311 -37.34 14.37 -20.54
CA SER A 311 -36.02 13.97 -21.03
C SER A 311 -36.06 12.99 -22.21
N GLY A 312 -37.09 12.13 -22.27
CA GLY A 312 -37.29 11.21 -23.39
C GLY A 312 -37.69 11.96 -24.68
N ASP A 313 -38.61 12.91 -24.55
CA ASP A 313 -39.04 13.77 -25.67
C ASP A 313 -37.89 14.63 -26.19
N PHE A 314 -37.05 15.15 -25.28
CA PHE A 314 -35.84 15.89 -25.65
C PHE A 314 -34.84 15.01 -26.43
N ALA A 315 -34.59 13.80 -25.96
CA ALA A 315 -33.70 12.87 -26.66
C ALA A 315 -34.23 12.45 -28.03
N ALA A 316 -35.55 12.23 -28.15
CA ALA A 316 -36.21 11.90 -29.41
C ALA A 316 -36.15 13.10 -30.40
N MET A 317 -36.38 14.32 -29.89
CA MET A 317 -36.29 15.55 -30.68
C MET A 317 -34.87 15.76 -31.23
N LEU A 318 -33.83 15.67 -30.36
CA LEU A 318 -32.43 15.80 -30.81
C LEU A 318 -32.03 14.76 -31.86
N ALA A 319 -32.59 13.56 -31.77
CA ALA A 319 -32.26 12.46 -32.68
C ALA A 319 -32.96 12.55 -34.03
N GLY A 320 -34.14 13.15 -34.10
CA GLY A 320 -35.01 13.18 -35.28
C GLY A 320 -35.29 14.55 -35.87
N ALA A 321 -34.85 15.62 -35.19
CA ALA A 321 -35.17 16.98 -35.62
C ALA A 321 -34.51 17.34 -36.96
N SER A 322 -35.28 17.99 -37.80
CA SER A 322 -34.77 18.68 -38.99
C SER A 322 -33.90 19.89 -38.62
N LEU A 323 -33.09 20.37 -39.55
CA LEU A 323 -32.28 21.57 -39.33
C LEU A 323 -33.13 22.79 -38.96
N SER A 324 -34.34 22.92 -39.52
CA SER A 324 -35.28 24.00 -39.20
C SER A 324 -35.78 23.92 -37.74
N GLU A 325 -36.09 22.72 -37.26
CA GLU A 325 -36.51 22.49 -35.87
C GLU A 325 -35.37 22.76 -34.89
N LEU A 326 -34.14 22.29 -35.18
CA LEU A 326 -32.96 22.60 -34.38
C LEU A 326 -32.67 24.11 -34.36
N LYS A 327 -32.81 24.81 -35.49
CA LYS A 327 -32.66 26.25 -35.55
C LYS A 327 -33.66 26.96 -34.63
N GLN A 328 -34.93 26.54 -34.67
CA GLN A 328 -35.97 27.07 -33.77
C GLN A 328 -35.66 26.75 -32.31
N LEU A 329 -35.22 25.55 -32.03
CA LEU A 329 -34.87 25.12 -30.67
C LEU A 329 -33.67 25.90 -30.11
N CYS A 330 -32.74 26.34 -30.93
CA CYS A 330 -31.59 27.16 -30.54
C CYS A 330 -31.81 28.67 -30.64
N ALA A 331 -32.99 29.11 -31.05
CA ALA A 331 -33.28 30.54 -31.26
C ALA A 331 -33.12 31.36 -29.97
N GLY A 332 -32.48 32.53 -30.08
CA GLY A 332 -32.22 33.39 -28.91
C GLY A 332 -31.08 32.94 -27.99
N THR A 333 -30.47 31.78 -28.23
CA THR A 333 -29.29 31.30 -27.51
C THR A 333 -27.99 31.59 -28.27
N PRO A 334 -26.82 31.50 -27.65
CA PRO A 334 -25.52 31.64 -28.34
C PRO A 334 -25.33 30.67 -29.52
N ALA A 335 -26.04 29.53 -29.52
CA ALA A 335 -25.96 28.51 -30.55
C ALA A 335 -26.71 28.92 -31.84
N ALA A 336 -27.60 29.93 -31.80
CA ALA A 336 -28.35 30.41 -32.98
C ALA A 336 -27.45 30.80 -34.16
N ARG A 337 -26.26 31.34 -33.88
CA ARG A 337 -25.24 31.72 -34.85
C ARG A 337 -24.74 30.59 -35.74
N TYR A 338 -24.81 29.35 -35.29
CA TYR A 338 -24.36 28.19 -36.06
C TYR A 338 -25.32 27.83 -37.21
N PHE A 339 -26.51 28.43 -37.22
CA PHE A 339 -27.55 28.24 -38.22
C PHE A 339 -27.65 29.41 -39.21
N GLU A 340 -26.69 30.34 -39.23
CA GLU A 340 -26.61 31.43 -40.19
C GLU A 340 -26.19 30.92 -41.57
N GLU A 341 -26.53 31.67 -42.63
CA GLU A 341 -26.19 31.32 -44.01
C GLU A 341 -24.68 31.21 -44.18
N GLY A 342 -24.24 30.19 -44.89
CA GLY A 342 -22.82 29.88 -45.10
C GLY A 342 -22.16 29.03 -43.99
N GLY A 343 -22.90 28.69 -42.90
CA GLY A 343 -22.42 27.89 -41.77
C GLY A 343 -22.65 26.37 -41.89
N GLU A 344 -23.20 25.87 -43.01
CA GLU A 344 -23.68 24.46 -43.13
C GLU A 344 -22.58 23.43 -42.84
N ARG A 345 -21.34 23.67 -43.31
CA ARG A 345 -20.19 22.76 -43.05
C ARG A 345 -19.81 22.75 -41.59
N MET A 346 -19.80 23.92 -40.95
CA MET A 346 -19.52 24.05 -39.52
C MET A 346 -20.61 23.34 -38.71
N LEU A 347 -21.87 23.56 -39.02
CA LEU A 347 -22.98 22.90 -38.33
C LEU A 347 -22.96 21.39 -38.51
N ALA A 348 -22.63 20.86 -39.69
CA ALA A 348 -22.46 19.43 -39.91
C ALA A 348 -21.34 18.82 -39.01
N SER A 349 -20.24 19.55 -38.84
CA SER A 349 -19.15 19.11 -37.93
C SER A 349 -19.58 19.14 -36.46
N ILE A 350 -20.35 20.17 -36.05
CA ILE A 350 -20.92 20.27 -34.69
C ILE A 350 -21.89 19.12 -34.42
N LEU A 351 -22.80 18.83 -35.37
CA LEU A 351 -23.76 17.72 -35.22
C LEU A 351 -23.06 16.35 -35.21
N GLY A 352 -22.01 16.18 -36.02
CA GLY A 352 -21.16 14.97 -35.96
C GLY A 352 -20.51 14.79 -34.60
N THR A 353 -20.03 15.88 -33.99
CA THR A 353 -19.42 15.86 -32.64
C THR A 353 -20.49 15.61 -31.56
N LEU A 354 -21.72 16.07 -31.74
CA LEU A 354 -22.85 15.86 -30.82
C LEU A 354 -23.42 14.43 -30.88
N SER A 355 -23.28 13.75 -32.02
CA SER A 355 -23.91 12.46 -32.30
C SER A 355 -23.70 11.38 -31.19
N PRO A 356 -22.51 11.21 -30.60
CA PRO A 356 -22.33 10.27 -29.49
C PRO A 356 -23.21 10.60 -28.28
N ALA A 357 -23.33 11.86 -27.90
CA ALA A 357 -24.17 12.28 -26.77
C ALA A 357 -25.67 12.03 -27.06
N ILE A 358 -26.12 12.28 -28.27
CA ILE A 358 -27.50 11.95 -28.72
C ILE A 358 -27.70 10.42 -28.59
N GLY A 359 -26.75 9.62 -29.03
CA GLY A 359 -26.79 8.16 -28.88
C GLY A 359 -26.96 7.72 -27.42
N HIS A 360 -26.18 8.30 -26.51
CA HIS A 360 -26.28 8.06 -25.08
C HIS A 360 -27.67 8.43 -24.51
N LEU A 361 -28.18 9.60 -24.87
CA LEU A 361 -29.48 10.08 -24.41
C LEU A 361 -30.63 9.19 -24.92
N ARG A 362 -30.58 8.73 -26.17
CA ARG A 362 -31.55 7.78 -26.71
C ARG A 362 -31.62 6.48 -25.95
N VAL A 363 -30.45 5.91 -25.61
CA VAL A 363 -30.37 4.64 -24.88
C VAL A 363 -30.97 4.76 -23.48
N ILE A 364 -30.62 5.82 -22.75
CA ILE A 364 -31.14 6.02 -21.38
C ILE A 364 -32.61 6.42 -21.35
N SER A 365 -33.09 7.15 -22.36
CA SER A 365 -34.49 7.57 -22.45
C SER A 365 -35.48 6.43 -22.71
N ALA A 366 -34.98 5.30 -23.22
CA ALA A 366 -35.79 4.08 -23.40
C ALA A 366 -36.09 3.37 -22.07
N VAL A 367 -35.41 3.68 -20.97
CA VAL A 367 -35.62 3.10 -19.65
C VAL A 367 -36.95 3.60 -19.07
N LYS A 368 -37.79 2.67 -18.61
CA LYS A 368 -39.08 2.96 -18.01
C LYS A 368 -38.98 3.03 -16.48
N GLY A 369 -39.89 3.73 -15.82
CA GLY A 369 -39.96 3.84 -14.37
C GLY A 369 -40.16 5.28 -13.88
N GLU A 370 -40.12 5.46 -12.56
CA GLU A 370 -40.18 6.78 -11.94
C GLU A 370 -38.89 7.58 -12.23
N PRO A 371 -39.03 8.90 -12.46
CA PRO A 371 -37.86 9.75 -12.70
C PRO A 371 -36.89 9.76 -11.52
N PHE A 372 -35.62 9.50 -11.81
CA PHE A 372 -34.56 9.51 -10.84
C PHE A 372 -33.54 10.62 -11.18
N THR A 373 -33.13 11.39 -10.16
CA THR A 373 -32.06 12.38 -10.29
C THR A 373 -30.93 12.11 -9.31
N ILE A 374 -29.70 12.23 -9.79
CA ILE A 374 -28.47 12.02 -8.99
C ILE A 374 -28.37 13.11 -7.93
N ARG A 375 -28.71 14.36 -8.27
CA ARG A 375 -28.68 15.48 -7.32
C ARG A 375 -29.56 15.22 -6.10
N ARG A 376 -30.82 14.80 -6.30
CA ARG A 376 -31.73 14.48 -5.20
C ARG A 376 -31.18 13.34 -4.35
N TRP A 377 -30.61 12.31 -4.99
CA TRP A 377 -30.02 11.19 -4.27
C TRP A 377 -28.78 11.59 -3.45
N ILE A 378 -27.90 12.46 -3.99
CA ILE A 378 -26.74 12.98 -3.25
C ILE A 378 -27.16 13.84 -2.05
N ARG A 379 -28.29 14.55 -2.11
CA ARG A 379 -28.78 15.38 -0.98
C ARG A 379 -29.40 14.57 0.13
N GLY A 380 -30.24 13.60 -0.20
CA GLY A 380 -31.06 12.91 0.80
C GLY A 380 -31.15 11.40 0.66
N GLY A 381 -30.51 10.79 -0.33
CA GLY A 381 -30.52 9.36 -0.56
C GLY A 381 -29.67 8.57 0.45
N ALA A 382 -29.82 7.26 0.40
CA ALA A 382 -29.08 6.30 1.19
C ALA A 382 -28.60 5.14 0.30
N GLY A 383 -27.72 4.30 0.83
CA GLY A 383 -27.20 3.14 0.12
C GLY A 383 -26.18 3.47 -0.96
N SER A 384 -26.23 2.72 -2.04
CA SER A 384 -25.22 2.78 -3.12
C SER A 384 -25.86 3.12 -4.46
N LEU A 385 -25.16 3.92 -5.26
CA LEU A 385 -25.46 4.22 -6.65
C LEU A 385 -24.47 3.43 -7.51
N TRP A 386 -24.95 2.38 -8.16
CA TRP A 386 -24.15 1.47 -8.96
C TRP A 386 -24.24 1.82 -10.44
N MET A 387 -23.11 1.88 -11.11
CA MET A 387 -22.96 2.08 -12.54
C MET A 387 -22.18 0.88 -13.13
N PRO A 388 -22.80 -0.32 -13.16
CA PRO A 388 -22.13 -1.51 -13.68
C PRO A 388 -22.04 -1.44 -15.21
N TYR A 389 -20.97 -1.95 -15.80
CA TYR A 389 -20.83 -2.05 -17.24
C TYR A 389 -20.03 -3.29 -17.66
N ALA A 390 -20.49 -3.97 -18.71
CA ALA A 390 -19.76 -5.05 -19.31
C ALA A 390 -18.74 -4.53 -20.35
N ALA A 391 -17.67 -5.29 -20.60
CA ALA A 391 -16.62 -4.90 -21.54
C ALA A 391 -17.12 -4.55 -22.95
N ASN A 392 -18.15 -5.28 -23.44
CA ASN A 392 -18.77 -5.01 -24.73
C ASN A 392 -19.73 -3.81 -24.73
N GLN A 393 -20.10 -3.28 -23.56
CA GLN A 393 -21.01 -2.15 -23.39
C GLN A 393 -20.27 -0.83 -23.12
N VAL A 394 -19.01 -0.89 -22.70
CA VAL A 394 -18.26 0.29 -22.22
C VAL A 394 -18.26 1.44 -23.23
N ALA A 395 -18.11 1.15 -24.51
CA ALA A 395 -18.13 2.18 -25.56
C ALA A 395 -19.45 2.96 -25.63
N ALA A 396 -20.57 2.28 -25.34
CA ALA A 396 -21.91 2.88 -25.39
C ALA A 396 -22.30 3.59 -24.07
N VAL A 397 -21.69 3.26 -22.93
CA VAL A 397 -22.09 3.83 -21.63
C VAL A 397 -21.05 4.72 -20.98
N LYS A 398 -19.78 4.71 -21.42
CA LYS A 398 -18.70 5.46 -20.76
C LYS A 398 -19.01 6.96 -20.62
N GLY A 399 -19.63 7.57 -21.65
CA GLY A 399 -20.01 8.99 -21.59
C GLY A 399 -21.09 9.26 -20.55
N LEU A 400 -22.07 8.36 -20.42
CA LEU A 400 -23.10 8.45 -19.37
C LEU A 400 -22.49 8.28 -17.98
N ILE A 401 -21.65 7.26 -17.78
CA ILE A 401 -21.00 7.01 -16.48
C ILE A 401 -20.14 8.21 -16.08
N SER A 402 -19.36 8.77 -17.01
CA SER A 402 -18.57 9.98 -16.75
C SER A 402 -19.44 11.18 -16.38
N CYS A 403 -20.55 11.37 -17.10
CA CYS A 403 -21.53 12.42 -16.80
C CYS A 403 -22.15 12.22 -15.41
N TRP A 404 -22.67 11.05 -15.10
CA TRP A 404 -23.27 10.72 -13.81
C TRP A 404 -22.29 10.88 -12.65
N MET A 405 -21.06 10.42 -12.84
CA MET A 405 -19.99 10.58 -11.85
C MET A 405 -19.68 12.06 -11.62
N ASN A 406 -19.60 12.86 -12.70
CA ASN A 406 -19.35 14.29 -12.61
C ASN A 406 -20.49 15.04 -11.88
N ILE A 407 -21.75 14.73 -12.20
CA ILE A 407 -22.92 15.28 -11.50
C ILE A 407 -22.84 14.95 -9.99
N ALA A 408 -22.60 13.69 -9.66
CA ALA A 408 -22.52 13.24 -8.26
C ALA A 408 -21.39 13.95 -7.49
N ILE A 409 -20.22 14.10 -8.11
CA ILE A 409 -19.05 14.78 -7.52
C ILE A 409 -19.39 16.26 -7.26
N LEU A 410 -19.88 16.98 -8.28
CA LEU A 410 -20.14 18.41 -8.16
C LEU A 410 -21.33 18.71 -7.25
N GLU A 411 -22.36 17.86 -7.24
CA GLU A 411 -23.45 18.01 -6.29
C GLU A 411 -22.96 17.80 -4.84
N THR A 412 -22.02 16.89 -4.62
CA THR A 412 -21.38 16.72 -3.30
C THR A 412 -20.66 17.99 -2.84
N LEU A 413 -20.04 18.74 -3.76
CA LEU A 413 -19.40 20.03 -3.44
C LEU A 413 -20.42 21.14 -3.13
N SER A 414 -21.69 20.96 -3.49
CA SER A 414 -22.78 21.91 -3.21
C SER A 414 -23.45 21.66 -1.86
N LEU A 415 -23.10 20.56 -1.18
CA LEU A 415 -23.65 20.24 0.14
C LEU A 415 -23.05 21.14 1.23
N GLU A 416 -23.75 21.25 2.36
CA GLU A 416 -23.18 21.86 3.56
C GLU A 416 -21.95 21.06 4.04
N PRO A 417 -20.87 21.72 4.48
CA PRO A 417 -19.71 21.06 5.04
C PRO A 417 -20.08 20.16 6.24
N ALA A 418 -19.64 18.91 6.22
CA ALA A 418 -19.91 17.97 7.30
C ALA A 418 -18.73 17.02 7.53
N ARG A 419 -18.23 17.00 8.77
CA ARG A 419 -17.06 16.16 9.14
C ARG A 419 -17.37 14.67 9.20
N ASP A 420 -18.60 14.32 9.54
CA ASP A 420 -18.99 12.92 9.77
C ASP A 420 -19.59 12.24 8.52
N ARG A 421 -19.99 13.03 7.53
CA ARG A 421 -20.49 12.51 6.26
C ARG A 421 -19.38 11.78 5.53
N ARG A 422 -19.74 10.65 4.86
CA ARG A 422 -18.87 9.99 3.88
C ARG A 422 -19.69 9.62 2.66
N ILE A 423 -19.23 10.09 1.50
CA ILE A 423 -19.71 9.71 0.18
C ILE A 423 -18.48 9.24 -0.60
N TRP A 424 -18.43 7.95 -0.90
CA TRP A 424 -17.30 7.34 -1.60
C TRP A 424 -17.57 7.29 -3.10
N PHE A 425 -16.59 7.71 -3.88
CA PHE A 425 -16.56 7.62 -5.33
C PHE A 425 -15.53 6.56 -5.70
N HIS A 426 -15.99 5.40 -6.18
CA HIS A 426 -15.14 4.29 -6.59
C HIS A 426 -15.02 4.22 -8.09
N ILE A 427 -13.79 4.30 -8.62
CA ILE A 427 -13.45 4.26 -10.04
C ILE A 427 -12.29 3.29 -10.18
N ASP A 428 -12.58 1.98 -10.33
CA ASP A 428 -11.54 0.93 -10.34
C ASP A 428 -10.69 0.97 -11.63
N GLU A 429 -11.24 1.45 -12.75
CA GLU A 429 -10.54 1.63 -14.04
C GLU A 429 -10.73 3.04 -14.56
N LEU A 430 -9.92 3.96 -14.06
CA LEU A 430 -10.04 5.39 -14.37
C LEU A 430 -9.89 5.71 -15.87
N ASP A 431 -8.99 5.01 -16.54
CA ASP A 431 -8.69 5.18 -17.96
C ASP A 431 -9.80 4.64 -18.89
N ALA A 432 -10.59 3.65 -18.43
CA ALA A 432 -11.63 3.03 -19.27
C ALA A 432 -12.86 3.93 -19.47
N LEU A 433 -13.18 4.79 -18.51
CA LEU A 433 -14.36 5.63 -18.53
C LEU A 433 -14.20 6.90 -19.37
N GLY A 434 -12.99 7.22 -19.81
CA GLY A 434 -12.69 8.52 -20.39
C GLY A 434 -12.58 9.61 -19.32
N ARG A 435 -12.65 10.87 -19.76
CA ARG A 435 -12.42 12.01 -18.88
C ARG A 435 -13.66 12.34 -18.04
N ILE A 436 -13.51 12.33 -16.73
CA ILE A 436 -14.47 12.89 -15.77
C ILE A 436 -14.03 14.33 -15.50
N GLU A 437 -14.74 15.31 -16.09
CA GLU A 437 -14.25 16.69 -16.22
C GLU A 437 -13.90 17.35 -14.87
N GLY A 438 -14.76 17.21 -13.87
CA GLY A 438 -14.57 17.82 -12.56
C GLY A 438 -13.67 17.05 -11.59
N LEU A 439 -13.19 15.85 -11.93
CA LEU A 439 -12.54 14.95 -10.95
C LEU A 439 -11.32 15.57 -10.29
N LYS A 440 -10.39 16.10 -11.08
CA LYS A 440 -9.13 16.68 -10.58
C LYS A 440 -9.37 17.85 -9.61
N ASP A 441 -10.24 18.78 -10.01
CA ASP A 441 -10.53 19.99 -9.26
C ASP A 441 -11.38 19.69 -8.02
N ALA A 442 -12.26 18.70 -8.14
CA ALA A 442 -13.10 18.25 -7.05
C ALA A 442 -12.30 17.55 -5.95
N GLN A 443 -11.32 16.71 -6.28
CA GLN A 443 -10.48 16.04 -5.29
C GLN A 443 -9.88 17.05 -4.30
N ALA A 444 -9.41 18.21 -4.77
CA ALA A 444 -8.85 19.23 -3.90
C ALA A 444 -9.86 19.82 -2.88
N ARG A 445 -11.17 19.75 -3.18
CA ARG A 445 -12.23 20.42 -2.41
C ARG A 445 -13.14 19.47 -1.64
N LEU A 446 -13.34 18.24 -2.12
CA LEU A 446 -14.30 17.25 -1.60
C LEU A 446 -14.13 16.95 -0.11
N ARG A 447 -12.91 17.06 0.41
CA ARG A 447 -12.59 16.82 1.83
C ARG A 447 -13.54 17.54 2.80
N LYS A 448 -13.88 18.79 2.53
CA LYS A 448 -14.74 19.60 3.42
C LYS A 448 -16.18 19.10 3.46
N PHE A 449 -16.61 18.44 2.40
CA PHE A 449 -17.98 17.99 2.18
C PHE A 449 -18.16 16.49 2.48
N GLY A 450 -17.08 15.82 2.93
CA GLY A 450 -17.09 14.39 3.27
C GLY A 450 -16.99 13.47 2.06
N GLY A 451 -16.62 13.99 0.87
CA GLY A 451 -16.37 13.18 -0.31
C GLY A 451 -15.02 12.47 -0.24
N CYS A 452 -15.01 11.19 -0.56
CA CYS A 452 -13.84 10.32 -0.58
C CYS A 452 -13.72 9.68 -1.96
N VAL A 453 -12.61 9.87 -2.65
CA VAL A 453 -12.38 9.30 -3.98
C VAL A 453 -11.41 8.12 -3.87
N ALA A 454 -11.76 7.00 -4.47
CA ALA A 454 -10.91 5.82 -4.61
C ALA A 454 -10.77 5.49 -6.09
N VAL A 455 -9.62 5.83 -6.67
CA VAL A 455 -9.32 5.59 -8.08
C VAL A 455 -8.35 4.41 -8.22
N GLY A 456 -8.57 3.59 -9.25
CA GLY A 456 -7.68 2.55 -9.67
C GLY A 456 -7.29 2.71 -11.13
N PHE A 457 -6.07 2.32 -11.49
CA PHE A 457 -5.62 2.22 -12.88
C PHE A 457 -4.49 1.21 -13.02
N GLN A 458 -4.31 0.72 -14.24
CA GLN A 458 -3.31 -0.30 -14.55
C GLN A 458 -2.02 0.31 -15.10
N SER A 459 -2.14 1.32 -15.93
CA SER A 459 -1.05 1.99 -16.62
C SER A 459 -1.16 3.50 -16.48
N PHE A 460 -0.10 4.14 -16.02
CA PHE A 460 -0.05 5.60 -15.97
C PHE A 460 -0.10 6.24 -17.36
N ALA A 461 0.49 5.59 -18.37
CA ALA A 461 0.45 6.08 -19.73
C ALA A 461 -1.00 6.16 -20.27
N GLN A 462 -1.87 5.20 -19.92
CA GLN A 462 -3.29 5.23 -20.31
C GLN A 462 -4.03 6.38 -19.61
N VAL A 463 -3.80 6.58 -18.31
CA VAL A 463 -4.38 7.73 -17.59
C VAL A 463 -3.87 9.06 -18.17
N LYS A 464 -2.57 9.14 -18.52
CA LYS A 464 -2.01 10.34 -19.17
C LYS A 464 -2.60 10.58 -20.56
N ALA A 465 -2.93 9.55 -21.31
CA ALA A 465 -3.60 9.69 -22.61
C ALA A 465 -4.99 10.30 -22.47
N VAL A 466 -5.72 10.04 -21.36
CA VAL A 466 -7.06 10.56 -21.10
C VAL A 466 -7.02 11.96 -20.46
N TYR A 467 -6.15 12.17 -19.48
CA TYR A 467 -6.13 13.37 -18.63
C TYR A 467 -5.00 14.35 -18.96
N GLY A 468 -4.10 14.00 -19.88
CA GLY A 468 -2.93 14.82 -20.20
C GLY A 468 -2.05 15.06 -18.97
N GLU A 469 -1.59 16.29 -18.80
CA GLU A 469 -0.80 16.68 -17.60
C GLU A 469 -1.62 16.64 -16.30
N GLY A 470 -2.94 16.64 -16.37
CA GLY A 470 -3.84 16.47 -15.22
C GLY A 470 -3.72 15.10 -14.52
N ALA A 471 -3.15 14.09 -15.21
CA ALA A 471 -2.95 12.76 -14.65
C ALA A 471 -2.07 12.77 -13.40
N HIS A 472 -1.01 13.57 -13.39
CA HIS A 472 -0.14 13.74 -12.21
C HIS A 472 -0.91 14.34 -11.04
N ALA A 473 -1.69 15.40 -11.29
CA ALA A 473 -2.47 16.08 -10.26
C ALA A 473 -3.52 15.14 -9.61
N ILE A 474 -4.14 14.23 -10.37
CA ILE A 474 -5.08 13.24 -9.83
C ILE A 474 -4.37 12.32 -8.81
N ILE A 475 -3.14 11.90 -9.09
CA ILE A 475 -2.37 11.06 -8.16
C ILE A 475 -1.89 11.87 -6.95
N GLU A 476 -1.38 13.08 -7.16
CA GLU A 476 -0.91 13.98 -6.11
C GLU A 476 -2.01 14.36 -5.11
N ASN A 477 -3.25 14.50 -5.58
CA ASN A 477 -4.41 14.74 -4.73
C ASN A 477 -4.81 13.49 -3.90
N CYS A 478 -4.25 12.31 -4.17
CA CYS A 478 -4.48 11.11 -3.40
C CYS A 478 -3.38 10.96 -2.33
N GLY A 479 -3.68 11.33 -1.10
CA GLY A 479 -2.74 11.18 0.02
C GLY A 479 -2.50 9.72 0.44
N ASN A 480 -3.43 8.81 0.11
CA ASN A 480 -3.29 7.39 0.39
C ASN A 480 -2.98 6.65 -0.91
N LEU A 481 -1.86 5.94 -0.93
CA LEU A 481 -1.39 5.23 -2.11
C LEU A 481 -1.28 3.74 -1.83
N LEU A 482 -1.78 2.93 -2.76
CA LEU A 482 -1.55 1.49 -2.83
C LEU A 482 -0.81 1.19 -4.13
N LEU A 483 0.45 0.79 -4.03
CA LEU A 483 1.31 0.45 -5.16
C LEU A 483 1.51 -1.06 -5.19
N LEU A 484 1.02 -1.71 -6.24
CA LEU A 484 1.10 -3.14 -6.47
C LEU A 484 2.05 -3.44 -7.63
N ARG A 485 2.19 -4.72 -7.99
CA ARG A 485 2.97 -5.12 -9.15
C ARG A 485 2.54 -4.34 -10.39
N SER A 486 3.50 -3.69 -11.04
CA SER A 486 3.28 -2.87 -12.23
C SER A 486 4.32 -3.19 -13.30
N GLY A 487 3.95 -2.97 -14.56
CA GLY A 487 4.83 -3.15 -15.69
C GLY A 487 5.73 -1.94 -15.96
N THR A 488 6.67 -2.14 -16.87
CA THR A 488 7.52 -1.09 -17.44
C THR A 488 7.17 -0.85 -18.90
N SER A 489 7.49 0.35 -19.38
CA SER A 489 7.48 0.74 -20.78
C SER A 489 8.69 1.66 -21.01
N ASP A 490 8.83 2.23 -22.20
CA ASP A 490 9.85 3.23 -22.49
C ASP A 490 9.82 4.34 -21.43
N GLY A 491 10.99 4.68 -20.86
CA GLY A 491 11.11 5.60 -19.74
C GLY A 491 10.79 5.00 -18.35
N GLY A 492 10.62 3.66 -18.23
CA GLY A 492 10.43 2.94 -16.98
C GLY A 492 8.95 2.72 -16.56
N GLY A 493 8.00 3.33 -17.27
CA GLY A 493 6.56 3.09 -17.12
C GLY A 493 5.99 3.26 -15.70
N THR A 494 4.91 2.56 -15.43
CA THR A 494 4.18 2.63 -14.14
C THR A 494 5.02 2.12 -12.96
N ALA A 495 5.91 1.14 -13.17
CA ALA A 495 6.79 0.63 -12.12
C ALA A 495 7.84 1.68 -11.69
N LYS A 496 8.35 2.48 -12.63
CA LYS A 496 9.24 3.61 -12.32
C LYS A 496 8.51 4.70 -11.56
N LEU A 497 7.32 5.09 -12.02
CA LEU A 497 6.46 6.03 -11.29
C LEU A 497 6.23 5.58 -9.84
N ALA A 498 5.93 4.31 -9.62
CA ALA A 498 5.70 3.77 -8.29
C ALA A 498 6.99 3.84 -7.43
N SER A 499 8.17 3.55 -7.99
CA SER A 499 9.47 3.71 -7.33
C SER A 499 9.72 5.17 -6.93
N ASP A 500 9.45 6.11 -7.83
CA ASP A 500 9.63 7.56 -7.61
C ASP A 500 8.66 8.10 -6.53
N LEU A 501 7.41 7.62 -6.50
CA LEU A 501 6.44 7.96 -5.47
C LEU A 501 6.86 7.45 -4.08
N ILE A 502 7.50 6.28 -4.00
CA ILE A 502 8.05 5.78 -2.74
C ILE A 502 9.25 6.64 -2.32
N GLY A 503 10.08 7.01 -3.29
CA GLY A 503 11.21 7.89 -3.10
C GLY A 503 12.48 7.19 -2.62
N GLY A 504 13.56 7.98 -2.51
CA GLY A 504 14.89 7.52 -2.13
C GLY A 504 15.13 7.49 -0.63
N ARG A 505 16.17 6.76 -0.25
CA ARG A 505 16.72 6.74 1.11
C ARG A 505 18.24 6.85 1.07
N GLU A 506 18.80 7.52 2.06
CA GLU A 506 20.24 7.52 2.29
C GLU A 506 20.59 6.46 3.32
N VAL A 507 21.48 5.59 2.94
CA VAL A 507 21.95 4.48 3.77
C VAL A 507 23.45 4.50 3.95
N GLU A 508 23.91 4.05 5.10
CA GLU A 508 25.31 3.84 5.41
C GLU A 508 25.58 2.33 5.38
N ARG A 509 26.49 1.92 4.53
CA ARG A 509 26.95 0.53 4.40
C ARG A 509 28.43 0.45 4.70
N ASP A 510 28.84 -0.63 5.37
CA ASP A 510 30.21 -0.97 5.55
C ASP A 510 30.67 -1.88 4.41
N ASP A 511 31.41 -1.32 3.46
CA ASP A 511 32.06 -2.08 2.40
C ASP A 511 33.35 -2.69 2.92
N ILE A 512 33.41 -4.01 2.92
CA ILE A 512 34.58 -4.77 3.34
C ILE A 512 35.28 -5.30 2.10
N SER A 513 36.44 -4.77 1.81
CA SER A 513 37.28 -5.30 0.74
C SER A 513 38.37 -6.21 1.33
N HIS A 514 38.48 -7.41 0.78
CA HIS A 514 39.54 -8.36 1.10
C HIS A 514 40.56 -8.35 -0.03
N SER A 515 41.78 -7.93 0.28
CA SER A 515 42.91 -8.05 -0.64
C SER A 515 43.81 -9.19 -0.19
N ARG A 516 44.15 -10.08 -1.12
CA ARG A 516 45.08 -11.19 -0.92
C ARG A 516 46.18 -11.12 -1.96
N THR A 517 47.38 -10.83 -1.52
CA THR A 517 48.57 -10.86 -2.38
C THR A 517 49.15 -12.27 -2.35
N ARG A 518 49.32 -12.88 -3.56
CA ARG A 518 50.01 -14.17 -3.74
C ARG A 518 51.46 -13.91 -4.06
N GLY A 519 52.38 -14.38 -3.24
CA GLY A 519 53.80 -14.25 -3.49
C GLY A 519 54.61 -14.76 -2.28
N ARG A 520 55.94 -14.65 -2.35
CA ARG A 520 56.87 -15.09 -1.33
C ARG A 520 56.62 -14.48 0.08
N PHE A 521 55.85 -13.34 0.09
CA PHE A 521 55.31 -12.71 1.29
C PHE A 521 53.81 -12.56 1.11
N ALA A 522 53.06 -13.65 1.37
CA ALA A 522 51.59 -13.61 1.29
C ALA A 522 51.04 -12.72 2.44
N SER A 523 50.46 -11.59 2.08
CA SER A 523 49.74 -10.73 3.04
C SER A 523 48.24 -10.75 2.77
N ARG A 524 47.46 -10.77 3.84
CA ARG A 524 46.02 -10.52 3.81
C ARG A 524 45.78 -9.15 4.40
N SER A 525 45.21 -8.24 3.63
CA SER A 525 44.71 -7.00 4.17
C SER A 525 43.18 -6.97 4.04
N MET A 526 42.51 -6.50 5.10
CA MET A 526 41.10 -6.24 5.13
C MET A 526 40.93 -4.74 5.32
N SER A 527 40.29 -4.09 4.35
CA SER A 527 39.93 -2.68 4.42
C SER A 527 38.42 -2.58 4.63
N MET A 528 38.01 -1.80 5.62
CA MET A 528 36.62 -1.50 5.92
C MET A 528 36.38 -0.03 5.65
N GLN A 529 35.52 0.27 4.70
CA GLN A 529 35.16 1.63 4.34
C GLN A 529 33.65 1.81 4.55
N THR A 530 33.27 2.79 5.35
CA THR A 530 31.87 3.19 5.52
C THR A 530 31.48 4.10 4.36
N LYS A 531 30.56 3.63 3.51
CA LYS A 531 30.07 4.37 2.35
C LYS A 531 28.63 4.83 2.60
N ARG A 532 28.37 6.10 2.31
CA ARG A 532 27.02 6.65 2.25
C ARG A 532 26.54 6.63 0.82
N THR A 533 25.36 6.05 0.60
CA THR A 533 24.78 5.91 -0.73
C THR A 533 23.32 6.32 -0.67
N VAL A 534 22.88 7.08 -1.67
CA VAL A 534 21.45 7.33 -1.91
C VAL A 534 20.97 6.25 -2.87
N GLU A 535 19.91 5.57 -2.49
CA GLU A 535 19.30 4.51 -3.28
C GLU A 535 17.76 4.61 -3.20
N ASP A 536 17.06 4.05 -4.19
CA ASP A 536 15.61 3.94 -4.14
C ASP A 536 15.19 3.08 -2.95
N ALA A 537 14.16 3.52 -2.21
CA ALA A 537 13.67 2.76 -1.06
C ALA A 537 12.93 1.48 -1.48
N ALA A 538 12.42 1.46 -2.72
CA ALA A 538 11.95 0.27 -3.43
C ALA A 538 12.38 0.40 -4.90
N PHE A 539 13.16 -0.53 -5.40
CA PHE A 539 13.64 -0.51 -6.78
C PHE A 539 12.51 -0.79 -7.79
N THR A 540 12.59 -0.20 -8.97
CA THR A 540 11.66 -0.50 -10.08
C THR A 540 11.56 -2.00 -10.34
N SER A 541 12.68 -2.72 -10.34
CA SER A 541 12.75 -4.18 -10.51
C SER A 541 12.03 -4.94 -9.39
N GLU A 542 12.09 -4.45 -8.15
CA GLU A 542 11.37 -5.03 -7.03
C GLU A 542 9.86 -4.89 -7.20
N ILE A 543 9.39 -3.71 -7.65
CA ILE A 543 7.97 -3.46 -7.91
C ILE A 543 7.44 -4.37 -9.02
N MET A 544 8.22 -4.59 -10.08
CA MET A 544 7.86 -5.52 -11.16
C MET A 544 7.71 -6.97 -10.70
N GLN A 545 8.47 -7.38 -9.69
CA GLN A 545 8.55 -8.75 -9.17
C GLN A 545 7.63 -9.01 -7.98
N LEU A 546 6.84 -8.04 -7.53
CA LEU A 546 5.91 -8.23 -6.43
C LEU A 546 4.95 -9.37 -6.73
N ALA A 547 4.69 -10.20 -5.74
CA ALA A 547 3.68 -11.25 -5.84
C ALA A 547 2.26 -10.65 -5.91
N ASN A 548 1.29 -11.43 -6.37
CA ASN A 548 -0.11 -11.01 -6.33
C ASN A 548 -0.52 -10.67 -4.90
N ARG A 549 -1.18 -9.54 -4.72
CA ARG A 549 -1.63 -9.00 -3.40
C ARG A 549 -0.46 -8.70 -2.46
N GLU A 550 0.69 -8.40 -3.02
CA GLU A 550 1.83 -7.82 -2.33
C GLU A 550 2.07 -6.42 -2.88
N GLY A 551 2.42 -5.47 -2.01
CA GLY A 551 2.62 -4.08 -2.44
C GLY A 551 3.06 -3.16 -1.31
N TYR A 552 2.98 -1.89 -1.63
CA TYR A 552 3.33 -0.80 -0.72
C TYR A 552 2.11 0.08 -0.46
N VAL A 553 1.86 0.39 0.80
CA VAL A 553 0.80 1.32 1.22
C VAL A 553 1.42 2.51 1.92
N LYS A 554 0.99 3.70 1.53
CA LYS A 554 1.19 4.93 2.27
C LYS A 554 -0.16 5.48 2.71
N ARG A 555 -0.24 5.96 3.94
CA ARG A 555 -1.38 6.74 4.43
C ARG A 555 -1.03 8.21 4.43
N ALA A 556 -1.98 9.07 4.17
CA ALA A 556 -1.80 10.53 4.14
C ALA A 556 -1.21 11.07 5.45
N THR A 557 -1.69 10.56 6.59
CA THR A 557 -1.24 10.98 7.93
C THR A 557 0.06 10.30 8.40
N SER A 558 0.68 9.44 7.57
CA SER A 558 1.88 8.70 7.94
C SER A 558 3.08 9.11 7.09
N SER A 559 4.23 9.32 7.72
CA SER A 559 5.51 9.53 7.03
C SER A 559 6.16 8.23 6.55
N ARG A 560 5.56 7.06 6.82
CA ARG A 560 6.16 5.75 6.55
C ARG A 560 5.38 4.99 5.51
N TRP A 561 6.08 4.31 4.62
CA TRP A 561 5.53 3.30 3.75
C TRP A 561 5.45 1.95 4.46
N LEU A 562 4.41 1.20 4.16
CA LEU A 562 4.20 -0.15 4.66
C LEU A 562 4.28 -1.13 3.48
N LYS A 563 5.22 -2.07 3.53
CA LYS A 563 5.20 -3.23 2.63
C LYS A 563 4.20 -4.22 3.19
N ILE A 564 3.22 -4.59 2.38
CA ILE A 564 2.06 -5.37 2.81
C ILE A 564 1.90 -6.64 1.97
N ARG A 565 1.24 -7.61 2.55
CA ARG A 565 0.64 -8.75 1.86
C ARG A 565 -0.76 -8.96 2.41
N PHE A 566 -1.76 -9.01 1.53
CA PHE A 566 -3.15 -9.16 1.95
C PHE A 566 -3.80 -10.39 1.30
N PRO A 567 -4.75 -11.07 1.98
CA PRO A 567 -5.41 -12.24 1.44
C PRO A 567 -6.40 -11.85 0.34
N TYR A 568 -6.70 -12.79 -0.51
CA TYR A 568 -7.90 -12.76 -1.34
C TYR A 568 -9.13 -12.90 -0.44
N VAL A 569 -10.13 -12.09 -0.69
CA VAL A 569 -11.44 -12.21 -0.06
C VAL A 569 -12.43 -12.44 -1.19
N ASP A 570 -13.06 -13.58 -1.14
CA ASP A 570 -14.16 -13.89 -2.04
C ASP A 570 -15.46 -13.33 -1.46
N TYR A 571 -16.17 -12.57 -2.27
CA TYR A 571 -17.47 -12.01 -1.93
C TYR A 571 -18.52 -12.73 -2.77
N HIS A 572 -19.38 -13.50 -2.10
CA HIS A 572 -20.47 -14.19 -2.78
C HIS A 572 -21.40 -13.20 -3.47
N GLU A 573 -21.79 -13.53 -4.69
CA GLU A 573 -22.76 -12.76 -5.44
C GLU A 573 -24.15 -12.90 -4.78
N ARG A 574 -24.78 -11.78 -4.50
CA ARG A 574 -26.13 -11.69 -3.93
C ARG A 574 -27.19 -11.60 -4.99
N ILE A 575 -26.85 -10.96 -6.12
CA ILE A 575 -27.69 -10.76 -7.28
C ILE A 575 -26.89 -11.04 -8.55
N GLN A 576 -27.57 -11.22 -9.67
CA GLN A 576 -26.92 -11.33 -10.97
C GLN A 576 -26.20 -10.02 -11.32
N ARG A 577 -25.04 -10.13 -11.96
CA ARG A 577 -24.24 -8.95 -12.39
C ARG A 577 -24.98 -8.09 -13.39
N PHE A 578 -25.66 -8.72 -14.34
CA PHE A 578 -26.47 -8.07 -15.35
C PHE A 578 -27.76 -8.84 -15.56
N GLU A 579 -28.84 -8.12 -15.69
CA GLU A 579 -30.12 -8.67 -16.13
C GLU A 579 -30.48 -7.96 -17.44
N THR A 580 -30.35 -8.70 -18.56
CA THR A 580 -30.56 -8.10 -19.90
C THR A 580 -31.96 -7.54 -20.00
N ALA A 581 -32.07 -6.25 -20.28
CA ALA A 581 -33.33 -5.64 -20.62
C ALA A 581 -33.82 -6.35 -21.90
N ASN A 582 -35.03 -6.93 -21.87
CA ASN A 582 -35.66 -7.47 -23.06
C ASN A 582 -35.87 -6.32 -24.03
N SER A 583 -34.85 -6.06 -24.86
CA SER A 583 -35.02 -5.25 -26.05
C SER A 583 -36.04 -5.99 -26.91
N GLY A 584 -37.21 -5.42 -27.14
CA GLY A 584 -38.19 -5.94 -28.09
C GLY A 584 -37.71 -5.92 -29.56
N VAL A 585 -36.41 -5.89 -29.78
CA VAL A 585 -35.73 -6.11 -31.04
C VAL A 585 -35.46 -7.61 -31.11
N GLY A 586 -36.37 -8.35 -31.72
CA GLY A 586 -36.13 -9.73 -32.08
C GLY A 586 -34.81 -9.84 -32.85
N PRO A 587 -34.20 -11.04 -32.89
CA PRO A 587 -32.96 -11.24 -33.62
C PRO A 587 -33.17 -10.76 -35.05
N LEU A 588 -32.28 -9.83 -35.48
CA LEU A 588 -32.17 -9.47 -36.87
C LEU A 588 -31.87 -10.77 -37.65
N ALA A 589 -32.89 -11.28 -38.35
CA ALA A 589 -32.79 -12.40 -39.26
C ALA A 589 -31.91 -12.03 -40.46
#